data_6628cef93619abdbf55669b1d6d0e83b
#
_entry.id   6628cef93619abdbf55669b1d6d0e83b
#
_cell.length_a   1.000
_cell.length_b   1.000
_cell.length_c   1.000
_cell.angle_alpha   90.00
_cell.angle_beta   90.00
_cell.angle_gamma   90.00
#
_symmetry.space_group_name_H-M   'P 1'
#
loop_
_entity.id
_entity.type
_entity.pdbx_description
1 polymer ?
#
loop_
_entity_poly.entity_id
_entity_poly.type
_entity_poly.pdbx_seq_one_letter_code
_entity_poly.pdbx_strand_id
1 'polypeptide(L)'
;MAHEILFMGTPEFSVPILKSLNSNHKILSVFTQPPKKKSRGQKIEKSPIHLEAEKLKIPVRFPKNLDNDSDYNFIKDSNVQFIIVVAYGQIIPKKFLSINDLT
;
A
#
# COMPACT_ATOMS: atom_id res chain seq x y z
N MET A 1 16.91 12.69 -6.78
CA MET A 1 17.11 11.28 -7.09
C MET A 1 15.87 10.47 -6.69
N ALA A 2 15.39 9.63 -7.59
CA ALA A 2 14.19 8.83 -7.31
C ALA A 2 14.52 7.67 -6.36
N HIS A 3 13.57 7.35 -5.48
CA HIS A 3 13.68 6.23 -4.57
C HIS A 3 12.63 5.18 -4.91
N GLU A 4 12.86 3.95 -4.49
CA GLU A 4 11.87 2.90 -4.61
C GLU A 4 11.08 2.83 -3.31
N ILE A 5 9.77 3.00 -3.41
CA ILE A 5 8.87 3.18 -2.29
C ILE A 5 7.76 2.14 -2.30
N LEU A 6 7.40 1.67 -1.12
CA LEU A 6 6.18 0.92 -0.90
C LEU A 6 5.21 1.87 -0.22
N PHE A 7 4.00 1.97 -0.75
CA PHE A 7 2.98 2.88 -0.22
C PHE A 7 1.87 2.09 0.44
N MET A 8 1.51 2.49 1.65
CA MET A 8 0.38 1.88 2.38
C MET A 8 -0.65 2.95 2.69
N GLY A 9 -1.83 2.83 2.12
CA GLY A 9 -2.89 3.79 2.35
C GLY A 9 -4.23 3.27 1.88
N THR A 10 -5.30 3.92 2.27
CA THR A 10 -6.64 3.47 1.94
C THR A 10 -7.59 4.60 1.53
N PRO A 11 -7.79 5.68 2.32
CA PRO A 11 -8.84 6.65 2.04
C PRO A 11 -8.49 7.63 0.94
N GLU A 12 -9.49 8.37 0.52
CA GLU A 12 -9.38 9.32 -0.58
C GLU A 12 -8.34 10.41 -0.33
N PHE A 13 -8.21 10.89 0.91
CA PHE A 13 -7.24 11.95 1.17
C PHE A 13 -5.78 11.49 0.99
N SER A 14 -5.55 10.18 0.93
CA SER A 14 -4.21 9.63 0.66
C SER A 14 -3.87 9.65 -0.83
N VAL A 15 -4.86 9.78 -1.70
CA VAL A 15 -4.66 9.72 -3.16
C VAL A 15 -3.71 10.80 -3.67
N PRO A 16 -3.86 12.09 -3.29
CA PRO A 16 -2.92 13.11 -3.77
C PRO A 16 -1.48 12.83 -3.35
N ILE A 17 -1.31 12.23 -2.17
CA ILE A 17 0.03 11.88 -1.69
C ILE A 17 0.65 10.80 -2.56
N LEU A 18 -0.14 9.77 -2.89
CA LEU A 18 0.32 8.71 -3.79
C LEU A 18 0.70 9.27 -5.15
N LYS A 19 -0.12 10.15 -5.72
CA LYS A 19 0.17 10.77 -7.00
C LYS A 19 1.46 11.57 -6.97
N SER A 20 1.66 12.35 -5.92
CA SER A 20 2.86 13.17 -5.76
C SER A 20 4.11 12.30 -5.67
N LEU A 21 4.05 11.24 -4.88
CA LEU A 21 5.17 10.33 -4.74
C LEU A 21 5.47 9.62 -6.06
N ASN A 22 4.42 9.21 -6.78
CA ASN A 22 4.61 8.50 -8.04
C ASN A 22 5.22 9.37 -9.12
N SER A 23 5.04 10.69 -9.06
CA SER A 23 5.63 11.58 -10.06
C SER A 23 7.12 11.80 -9.84
N ASN A 24 7.63 11.56 -8.64
CA ASN A 24 9.03 11.82 -8.30
C ASN A 24 9.83 10.56 -7.95
N HIS A 25 9.14 9.45 -7.69
CA HIS A 25 9.78 8.22 -7.24
C HIS A 25 9.13 7.01 -7.90
N LYS A 26 9.75 5.86 -7.74
CA LYS A 26 9.15 4.61 -8.21
C LYS A 26 8.36 3.97 -7.08
N ILE A 27 7.06 3.79 -7.29
CA ILE A 27 6.21 3.07 -6.35
C ILE A 27 6.18 1.61 -6.79
N LEU A 28 6.85 0.75 -6.03
CA LEU A 28 6.91 -0.67 -6.36
C LEU A 28 5.58 -1.36 -6.21
N SER A 29 4.86 -1.02 -5.16
CA SER A 29 3.56 -1.62 -4.88
C SER A 29 2.80 -0.74 -3.90
N VAL A 30 1.50 -0.89 -3.92
CA VAL A 30 0.59 -0.24 -2.98
C VAL A 30 -0.06 -1.32 -2.14
N PHE A 31 -0.08 -1.11 -0.81
CA PHE A 31 -0.86 -1.94 0.10
C PHE A 31 -2.06 -1.12 0.53
N THR A 32 -3.24 -1.70 0.48
CA THR A 32 -4.48 -1.03 0.85
C THR A 32 -5.44 -2.03 1.49
N GLN A 33 -6.52 -1.53 2.08
CA GLN A 33 -7.54 -2.41 2.64
C GLN A 33 -8.24 -3.19 1.54
N PRO A 34 -8.67 -4.43 1.83
CA PRO A 34 -9.41 -5.21 0.84
C PRO A 34 -10.70 -4.52 0.42
N PRO A 35 -11.22 -4.83 -0.78
CA PRO A 35 -12.51 -4.32 -1.19
C PRO A 35 -13.59 -4.65 -0.17
N LYS A 36 -14.52 -3.72 0.05
CA LYS A 36 -15.57 -3.85 1.03
C LYS A 36 -16.94 -3.83 0.37
N LYS A 37 -17.90 -4.52 0.98
CA LYS A 37 -19.28 -4.42 0.55
C LYS A 37 -19.85 -3.08 0.97
N LYS A 38 -20.48 -2.39 0.04
CA LYS A 38 -21.27 -1.22 0.37
C LYS A 38 -22.54 -1.68 1.08
N SER A 39 -23.00 -0.88 2.03
CA SER A 39 -24.08 -1.22 2.93
C SER A 39 -25.40 -1.59 2.26
N ARG A 40 -25.66 -1.07 1.07
CA ARG A 40 -26.86 -1.44 0.31
C ARG A 40 -26.47 -1.84 -1.09
N GLY A 41 -27.15 -2.85 -1.66
CA GLY A 41 -26.88 -3.32 -2.99
C GLY A 41 -25.72 -4.29 -3.11
N GLN A 42 -24.98 -4.50 -2.03
CA GLN A 42 -23.95 -5.53 -1.91
C GLN A 42 -22.86 -5.48 -2.97
N LYS A 43 -22.62 -4.33 -3.55
CA LYS A 43 -21.50 -4.17 -4.45
C LYS A 43 -20.20 -4.14 -3.66
N ILE A 44 -19.21 -4.87 -4.13
CA ILE A 44 -17.89 -4.83 -3.56
C ILE A 44 -17.17 -3.62 -4.14
N GLU A 45 -16.64 -2.76 -3.27
CA GLU A 45 -16.00 -1.54 -3.70
C GLU A 45 -14.55 -1.52 -3.28
N LYS A 46 -13.66 -1.29 -4.24
CA LYS A 46 -12.24 -1.13 -4.00
C LYS A 46 -11.98 0.20 -3.30
N SER A 47 -10.91 0.27 -2.51
CA SER A 47 -10.55 1.52 -1.83
C SER A 47 -10.15 2.60 -2.85
N PRO A 48 -10.21 3.88 -2.47
CA PRO A 48 -9.72 4.95 -3.36
C PRO A 48 -8.27 4.76 -3.78
N ILE A 49 -7.41 4.32 -2.87
CA ILE A 49 -6.00 4.04 -3.20
C ILE A 49 -5.89 2.88 -4.19
N HIS A 50 -6.71 1.83 -4.02
CA HIS A 50 -6.72 0.70 -4.94
C HIS A 50 -7.05 1.16 -6.36
N LEU A 51 -8.10 1.98 -6.49
CA LEU A 51 -8.53 2.48 -7.79
C LEU A 51 -7.47 3.38 -8.43
N GLU A 52 -6.85 4.24 -7.63
CA GLU A 52 -5.83 5.13 -8.16
C GLU A 52 -4.59 4.36 -8.60
N ALA A 53 -4.18 3.36 -7.82
CA ALA A 53 -3.04 2.53 -8.18
C ALA A 53 -3.27 1.80 -9.50
N GLU A 54 -4.49 1.33 -9.72
CA GLU A 54 -4.84 0.70 -11.00
C GLU A 54 -4.69 1.69 -12.16
N LYS A 55 -5.15 2.93 -11.98
CA LYS A 55 -4.97 3.97 -13.01
C LYS A 55 -3.50 4.23 -13.31
N LEU A 56 -2.67 4.23 -12.28
CA LEU A 56 -1.26 4.50 -12.40
C LEU A 56 -0.46 3.25 -12.80
N LYS A 57 -1.13 2.12 -12.96
CA LYS A 57 -0.53 0.82 -13.30
C LYS A 57 0.49 0.36 -12.26
N ILE A 58 0.19 0.62 -10.99
CA ILE A 58 1.00 0.18 -9.86
C ILE A 58 0.41 -1.12 -9.31
N PRO A 59 1.23 -2.14 -9.06
CA PRO A 59 0.72 -3.38 -8.46
C PRO A 59 0.09 -3.12 -7.09
N VAL A 60 -1.04 -3.78 -6.83
CA VAL A 60 -1.80 -3.60 -5.58
C VAL A 60 -1.85 -4.90 -4.81
N ARG A 61 -1.59 -4.82 -3.50
CA ARG A 61 -1.80 -5.92 -2.58
C ARG A 61 -2.82 -5.47 -1.52
N PHE A 62 -3.75 -6.35 -1.20
CA PHE A 62 -4.83 -5.98 -0.25
C PHE A 62 -5.08 -7.14 0.72
N PRO A 63 -4.08 -7.48 1.55
CA PRO A 63 -4.26 -8.55 2.52
C PRO A 63 -5.26 -8.16 3.60
N LYS A 64 -5.93 -9.15 4.17
CA LYS A 64 -6.84 -8.91 5.29
C LYS A 64 -6.09 -8.41 6.52
N ASN A 65 -4.86 -8.88 6.69
CA ASN A 65 -3.96 -8.40 7.74
C ASN A 65 -2.53 -8.68 7.28
N LEU A 66 -1.58 -8.05 7.95
CA LEU A 66 -0.16 -8.21 7.60
C LEU A 66 0.54 -9.32 8.38
N ASP A 67 -0.21 -10.06 9.17
CA ASP A 67 0.38 -11.17 9.93
C ASP A 67 0.44 -12.43 9.05
N ASN A 68 1.24 -12.34 7.98
CA ASN A 68 1.43 -13.44 7.06
C ASN A 68 2.82 -13.34 6.41
N ASP A 69 3.39 -14.51 6.10
CA ASP A 69 4.74 -14.57 5.55
C ASP A 69 4.81 -14.11 4.10
N SER A 70 3.72 -14.26 3.35
CA SER A 70 3.71 -13.87 1.94
C SER A 70 4.00 -12.39 1.75
N ASP A 71 3.29 -11.55 2.48
CA ASP A 71 3.50 -10.10 2.37
C ASP A 71 4.83 -9.68 2.99
N TYR A 72 5.19 -10.29 4.12
CA TYR A 72 6.48 -10.01 4.75
C TYR A 72 7.63 -10.30 3.78
N ASN A 73 7.62 -11.47 3.17
CA ASN A 73 8.67 -11.86 2.23
C ASN A 73 8.66 -11.01 0.97
N PHE A 74 7.47 -10.63 0.50
CA PHE A 74 7.37 -9.74 -0.64
C PHE A 74 8.10 -8.43 -0.39
N ILE A 75 7.86 -7.82 0.77
CA ILE A 75 8.49 -6.55 1.11
C ILE A 75 9.98 -6.72 1.33
N LYS A 76 10.37 -7.77 2.06
CA LYS A 76 11.77 -8.04 2.33
C LYS A 76 12.57 -8.24 1.04
N ASP A 77 12.02 -9.02 0.12
CA ASP A 77 12.72 -9.35 -1.13
C ASP A 77 12.66 -8.21 -2.15
N SER A 78 11.72 -7.27 -1.99
CA SER A 78 11.56 -6.15 -2.91
C SER A 78 12.71 -5.14 -2.81
N ASN A 79 13.36 -5.10 -1.66
CA ASN A 79 14.50 -4.19 -1.44
C ASN A 79 14.11 -2.72 -1.54
N VAL A 80 12.88 -2.38 -1.13
CA VAL A 80 12.43 -0.98 -1.15
C VAL A 80 13.26 -0.14 -0.17
N GLN A 81 13.42 1.13 -0.51
CA GLN A 81 14.17 2.06 0.32
C GLN A 81 13.32 2.69 1.42
N PHE A 82 12.02 2.88 1.17
CA PHE A 82 11.10 3.48 2.13
C PHE A 82 9.74 2.79 2.08
N ILE A 83 9.12 2.71 3.24
CA ILE A 83 7.71 2.34 3.35
C ILE A 83 7.00 3.58 3.88
N ILE A 84 6.07 4.12 3.09
CA ILE A 84 5.33 5.32 3.46
C ILE A 84 3.91 4.92 3.79
N VAL A 85 3.48 5.22 5.01
CA VAL A 85 2.16 4.84 5.51
C VAL A 85 1.30 6.08 5.69
N VAL A 86 0.16 6.12 5.01
CA VAL A 86 -0.78 7.23 5.11
C VAL A 86 -2.17 6.64 5.31
N ALA A 87 -2.61 6.53 6.55
CA ALA A 87 -3.94 6.03 6.88
C ALA A 87 -4.23 4.66 6.27
N TYR A 88 -3.36 3.70 6.49
CA TYR A 88 -3.53 2.36 5.95
C TYR A 88 -4.74 1.64 6.56
N GLY A 89 -4.95 1.77 7.87
CA GLY A 89 -6.10 1.20 8.53
C GLY A 89 -5.91 -0.20 9.10
N GLN A 90 -4.68 -0.69 9.12
CA GLN A 90 -4.34 -1.97 9.73
C GLN A 90 -3.13 -1.82 10.62
N ILE A 91 -2.99 -2.77 11.55
CA ILE A 91 -1.81 -2.83 12.40
C ILE A 91 -0.63 -3.34 11.56
N ILE A 92 0.49 -2.64 11.61
CA ILE A 92 1.70 -3.06 10.93
C ILE A 92 2.60 -3.73 11.95
N PRO A 93 2.84 -5.05 11.83
CA PRO A 93 3.72 -5.74 12.78
C PRO A 93 5.13 -5.14 12.78
N LYS A 94 5.75 -5.15 13.95
CA LYS A 94 7.09 -4.59 14.12
C LYS A 94 8.11 -5.14 13.14
N LYS A 95 8.00 -6.41 12.81
CA LYS A 95 8.96 -7.05 11.89
C LYS A 95 8.99 -6.38 10.52
N PHE A 96 7.87 -5.77 10.09
CA PHE A 96 7.85 -5.04 8.82
C PHE A 96 8.68 -3.78 8.89
N LEU A 97 8.69 -3.12 10.05
CA LEU A 97 9.43 -1.88 10.24
C LEU A 97 10.94 -2.10 10.35
N SER A 98 11.35 -3.33 10.59
CA SER A 98 12.77 -3.69 10.74
C SER A 98 13.39 -4.22 9.44
N ILE A 99 12.61 -4.33 8.38
CA ILE A 99 13.12 -4.84 7.11
C ILE A 99 14.11 -3.82 6.54
N ASN A 100 15.32 -4.27 6.25
CA ASN A 100 16.34 -3.44 5.61
C ASN A 100 16.55 -2.09 6.29
N ASP A 101 16.45 -2.06 7.64
CA ASP A 101 16.67 -0.84 8.43
C ASP A 101 15.73 0.30 8.04
N LEU A 102 14.47 -0.02 7.73
CA LEU A 102 13.47 0.97 7.34
C LEU A 102 12.85 1.71 8.53
N THR A 103 13.37 1.57 9.71
CA THR A 103 12.87 2.28 10.89
C THR A 103 13.49 3.67 11.02
#